data_baa5556a4077d6705414a4a027eb8db6
#
_entry.id   baa5556a4077d6705414a4a027eb8db6
#
_cell.length_a   1.000
_cell.length_b   1.000
_cell.length_c   1.000
_cell.angle_alpha   90.00
_cell.angle_beta   90.00
_cell.angle_gamma   90.00
#
_symmetry.space_group_name_H-M   'P 1'
#
loop_
_entity.id
_entity.type
_entity.pdbx_description
1 polymer ?
#
loop_
_entity_poly.entity_id
_entity_poly.type
_entity_poly.pdbx_seq_one_letter_code
_entity_poly.pdbx_strand_id
1 'polypeptide(L)'
;MEPQDLYKKISIDQRNITKGLNTLMGIVGGVVCDGHLHDNEIHYLMTWLKENEHLARKYPANIVYRRVHEVLQDGVITPDERDHLLNELKVLSGNDFSNTGAALPEHIHSVFDDDPHVIHEGNVFVLTGGFLYGTRPVCQKAIEKRGGVAESNVTKRTNYLVVGSTASPDWIVANFGLKIQKAADMAASGDYEISIIREADWVMAL
;
A
#
# COMPACT_ATOMS: atom_id res chain seq x y z
N MET A 1 -30.27 -14.49 12.68
CA MET A 1 -29.10 -14.87 11.85
C MET A 1 -28.11 -15.51 12.80
N GLU A 2 -27.79 -16.76 12.59
CA GLU A 2 -26.88 -17.51 13.45
C GLU A 2 -25.46 -16.93 13.33
N PRO A 3 -24.65 -16.92 14.40
CA PRO A 3 -23.28 -16.42 14.37
C PRO A 3 -22.42 -17.04 13.26
N GLN A 4 -22.62 -18.31 12.94
CA GLN A 4 -21.92 -19.02 11.88
C GLN A 4 -22.26 -18.47 10.47
N ASP A 5 -23.49 -18.02 10.25
CA ASP A 5 -23.91 -17.42 8.98
C ASP A 5 -23.27 -16.03 8.79
N LEU A 6 -23.12 -15.29 9.90
CA LEU A 6 -22.45 -14.01 9.90
C LEU A 6 -20.95 -14.15 9.55
N TYR A 7 -20.25 -15.10 10.18
CA TYR A 7 -18.85 -15.40 9.87
C TYR A 7 -18.63 -15.84 8.42
N LYS A 8 -19.53 -16.69 7.87
CA LYS A 8 -19.50 -17.09 6.46
C LYS A 8 -19.66 -15.88 5.54
N LYS A 9 -20.61 -15.00 5.83
CA LYS A 9 -20.85 -13.79 5.02
C LYS A 9 -19.64 -12.85 5.03
N ILE A 10 -19.07 -12.57 6.20
CA ILE A 10 -17.87 -11.74 6.36
C ILE A 10 -16.69 -12.33 5.58
N SER A 11 -16.47 -13.64 5.67
CA SER A 11 -15.39 -14.34 4.96
C SER A 11 -15.56 -14.28 3.43
N ILE A 12 -16.81 -14.38 2.93
CA ILE A 12 -17.10 -14.25 1.49
C ILE A 12 -16.87 -12.82 1.02
N ASP A 13 -17.31 -11.82 1.79
CA ASP A 13 -17.14 -10.41 1.46
C ASP A 13 -15.64 -10.03 1.43
N GLN A 14 -14.84 -10.50 2.38
CA GLN A 14 -13.39 -10.29 2.38
C GLN A 14 -12.70 -10.93 1.17
N ARG A 15 -13.07 -12.17 0.80
CA ARG A 15 -12.53 -12.83 -0.40
C ARG A 15 -12.87 -12.06 -1.68
N ASN A 16 -14.10 -11.55 -1.79
CA ASN A 16 -14.54 -10.78 -2.94
C ASN A 16 -13.78 -9.44 -3.03
N ILE A 17 -13.57 -8.77 -1.90
CA ILE A 17 -12.75 -7.56 -1.83
C ILE A 17 -11.32 -7.86 -2.29
N THR A 18 -10.67 -8.87 -1.72
CA THR A 18 -9.29 -9.25 -2.09
C THR A 18 -9.19 -9.59 -3.58
N LYS A 19 -10.14 -10.38 -4.11
CA LYS A 19 -10.18 -10.70 -5.53
C LYS A 19 -10.34 -9.45 -6.40
N GLY A 20 -11.22 -8.53 -6.02
CA GLY A 20 -11.43 -7.28 -6.73
C GLY A 20 -10.18 -6.39 -6.73
N LEU A 21 -9.50 -6.27 -5.59
CA LEU A 21 -8.25 -5.50 -5.48
C LEU A 21 -7.13 -6.13 -6.32
N ASN A 22 -6.98 -7.45 -6.31
CA ASN A 22 -6.01 -8.15 -7.18
C ASN A 22 -6.31 -7.95 -8.66
N THR A 23 -7.61 -7.94 -9.04
CA THR A 23 -8.01 -7.63 -10.42
C THR A 23 -7.63 -6.20 -10.79
N LEU A 24 -7.88 -5.21 -9.92
CA LEU A 24 -7.45 -3.83 -10.14
C LEU A 24 -5.94 -3.72 -10.35
N MET A 25 -5.15 -4.39 -9.50
CA MET A 25 -3.70 -4.38 -9.61
C MET A 25 -3.21 -5.01 -10.92
N GLY A 26 -3.88 -6.06 -11.39
CA GLY A 26 -3.63 -6.64 -12.71
C GLY A 26 -3.95 -5.68 -13.86
N ILE A 27 -5.05 -4.96 -13.77
CA ILE A 27 -5.42 -3.92 -14.75
C ILE A 27 -4.39 -2.79 -14.74
N VAL A 28 -4.06 -2.26 -13.55
CA VAL A 28 -3.04 -1.20 -13.41
C VAL A 28 -1.70 -1.65 -14.01
N GLY A 29 -1.24 -2.86 -13.68
CA GLY A 29 -0.02 -3.42 -14.26
C GLY A 29 -0.09 -3.54 -15.78
N GLY A 30 -1.25 -3.91 -16.33
CA GLY A 30 -1.47 -4.01 -17.77
C GLY A 30 -1.40 -2.67 -18.49
N VAL A 31 -2.05 -1.63 -17.95
CA VAL A 31 -2.09 -0.30 -18.59
C VAL A 31 -0.78 0.49 -18.49
N VAL A 32 0.12 0.11 -17.59
CA VAL A 32 1.43 0.77 -17.47
C VAL A 32 2.59 -0.01 -18.09
N CYS A 33 2.31 -1.19 -18.66
CA CYS A 33 3.36 -2.15 -19.08
C CYS A 33 4.22 -1.67 -20.23
N ASP A 34 3.66 -0.87 -21.15
CA ASP A 34 4.37 -0.32 -22.31
C ASP A 34 5.08 1.02 -22.01
N GLY A 35 4.92 1.54 -20.79
CA GLY A 35 5.53 2.79 -20.35
C GLY A 35 4.81 4.05 -20.82
N HIS A 36 3.66 3.90 -21.44
CA HIS A 36 2.76 4.98 -21.85
C HIS A 36 1.39 4.81 -21.21
N LEU A 37 0.65 5.89 -21.05
CA LEU A 37 -0.70 5.86 -20.52
C LEU A 37 -1.63 6.61 -21.48
N HIS A 38 -2.47 5.87 -22.18
CA HIS A 38 -3.40 6.43 -23.17
C HIS A 38 -4.71 6.92 -22.52
N ASP A 39 -5.37 7.90 -23.14
CA ASP A 39 -6.63 8.45 -22.62
C ASP A 39 -7.69 7.37 -22.42
N ASN A 40 -7.77 6.41 -23.36
CA ASN A 40 -8.70 5.29 -23.25
C ASN A 40 -8.44 4.41 -22.03
N GLU A 41 -7.19 4.24 -21.63
CA GLU A 41 -6.80 3.45 -20.45
C GLU A 41 -7.17 4.17 -19.16
N ILE A 42 -6.98 5.51 -19.13
CA ILE A 42 -7.39 6.34 -17.99
C ILE A 42 -8.91 6.27 -17.82
N HIS A 43 -9.66 6.41 -18.92
CA HIS A 43 -11.12 6.29 -18.90
C HIS A 43 -11.60 4.87 -18.54
N TYR A 44 -10.89 3.85 -19.00
CA TYR A 44 -11.18 2.47 -18.65
C TYR A 44 -10.99 2.23 -17.15
N LEU A 45 -9.89 2.69 -16.57
CA LEU A 45 -9.64 2.61 -15.12
C LEU A 45 -10.76 3.29 -14.33
N MET A 46 -11.17 4.50 -14.74
CA MET A 46 -12.26 5.22 -14.09
C MET A 46 -13.59 4.45 -14.18
N THR A 47 -13.89 3.91 -15.37
CA THR A 47 -15.13 3.13 -15.59
C THR A 47 -15.13 1.89 -14.70
N TRP A 48 -14.04 1.15 -14.69
CA TRP A 48 -13.91 -0.04 -13.87
C TRP A 48 -14.07 0.27 -12.38
N LEU A 49 -13.45 1.35 -11.89
CA LEU A 49 -13.56 1.78 -10.49
C LEU A 49 -14.98 2.21 -10.13
N LYS A 50 -15.71 2.86 -11.04
CA LYS A 50 -17.14 3.19 -10.84
C LYS A 50 -18.02 1.95 -10.77
N GLU A 51 -17.78 0.96 -11.62
CA GLU A 51 -18.51 -0.31 -11.60
C GLU A 51 -18.20 -1.14 -10.35
N ASN A 52 -17.03 -0.90 -9.72
CA ASN A 52 -16.59 -1.55 -8.50
C ASN A 52 -16.52 -0.58 -7.31
N GLU A 53 -17.52 0.28 -7.16
CA GLU A 53 -17.54 1.36 -6.16
C GLU A 53 -17.31 0.86 -4.73
N HIS A 54 -17.73 -0.37 -4.41
CA HIS A 54 -17.47 -0.98 -3.10
C HIS A 54 -15.98 -1.16 -2.79
N LEU A 55 -15.11 -1.20 -3.81
CA LEU A 55 -13.65 -1.23 -3.68
C LEU A 55 -13.03 0.17 -3.62
N ALA A 56 -13.69 1.19 -4.18
CA ALA A 56 -13.15 2.54 -4.28
C ALA A 56 -12.83 3.19 -2.93
N ARG A 57 -13.35 2.64 -1.83
CA ARG A 57 -13.04 3.06 -0.45
C ARG A 57 -11.96 2.20 0.22
N LYS A 58 -11.47 1.15 -0.48
CA LYS A 58 -10.46 0.24 0.05
C LYS A 58 -9.10 0.57 -0.56
N TYR A 59 -8.06 0.49 0.25
CA TYR A 59 -6.71 0.60 -0.24
C TYR A 59 -6.35 -0.65 -1.07
N PRO A 60 -5.63 -0.55 -2.21
CA PRO A 60 -5.13 0.66 -2.87
C PRO A 60 -6.12 1.32 -3.85
N ALA A 61 -7.32 0.77 -4.06
CA ALA A 61 -8.28 1.27 -5.03
C ALA A 61 -8.70 2.73 -4.76
N ASN A 62 -8.78 3.14 -3.49
CA ASN A 62 -9.06 4.53 -3.10
C ASN A 62 -8.00 5.51 -3.61
N ILE A 63 -6.74 5.11 -3.68
CA ILE A 63 -5.66 5.93 -4.21
C ILE A 63 -5.79 6.05 -5.72
N VAL A 64 -5.95 4.91 -6.43
CA VAL A 64 -6.14 4.90 -7.88
C VAL A 64 -7.35 5.74 -8.27
N TYR A 65 -8.50 5.55 -7.57
CA TYR A 65 -9.72 6.32 -7.84
C TYR A 65 -9.48 7.82 -7.73
N ARG A 66 -8.88 8.27 -6.64
CA ARG A 66 -8.60 9.69 -6.40
C ARG A 66 -7.70 10.26 -7.49
N ARG A 67 -6.62 9.59 -7.84
CA ARG A 67 -5.66 10.07 -8.85
C ARG A 67 -6.24 10.13 -10.25
N VAL A 68 -6.94 9.07 -10.66
CA VAL A 68 -7.62 9.07 -11.96
C VAL A 68 -8.73 10.13 -12.00
N HIS A 69 -9.44 10.33 -10.88
CA HIS A 69 -10.47 11.37 -10.80
C HIS A 69 -9.88 12.78 -10.89
N GLU A 70 -8.76 13.05 -10.23
CA GLU A 70 -8.05 14.34 -10.30
C GLU A 70 -7.67 14.69 -11.75
N VAL A 71 -7.10 13.73 -12.49
CA VAL A 71 -6.70 13.89 -13.89
C VAL A 71 -7.88 14.11 -14.83
N LEU A 72 -9.06 13.54 -14.52
CA LEU A 72 -10.25 13.66 -15.36
C LEU A 72 -11.17 14.83 -14.96
N GLN A 73 -10.82 15.60 -13.93
CA GLN A 73 -11.72 16.57 -13.30
C GLN A 73 -12.10 17.72 -14.24
N ASP A 74 -11.16 18.24 -15.01
CA ASP A 74 -11.38 19.34 -15.94
C ASP A 74 -11.66 18.90 -17.39
N GLY A 75 -11.59 17.59 -17.66
CA GLY A 75 -11.83 16.98 -18.96
C GLY A 75 -10.68 17.13 -19.97
N VAL A 76 -9.51 17.62 -19.52
CA VAL A 76 -8.30 17.77 -20.35
C VAL A 76 -7.15 17.03 -19.68
N ILE A 77 -6.60 16.03 -20.34
CA ILE A 77 -5.46 15.29 -19.80
C ILE A 77 -4.17 15.91 -20.36
N THR A 78 -3.49 16.68 -19.55
CA THR A 78 -2.20 17.27 -19.92
C THR A 78 -1.07 16.23 -19.94
N PRO A 79 0.02 16.44 -20.70
CA PRO A 79 1.18 15.56 -20.67
C PRO A 79 1.77 15.38 -19.27
N ASP A 80 1.87 16.44 -18.49
CA ASP A 80 2.43 16.40 -17.13
C ASP A 80 1.57 15.57 -16.18
N GLU A 81 0.24 15.70 -16.25
CA GLU A 81 -0.69 14.89 -15.47
C GLU A 81 -0.63 13.41 -15.84
N ARG A 82 -0.51 13.14 -17.14
CA ARG A 82 -0.35 11.79 -17.68
C ARG A 82 0.92 11.13 -17.15
N ASP A 83 2.06 11.82 -17.25
CA ASP A 83 3.35 11.33 -16.78
C ASP A 83 3.36 11.12 -15.26
N HIS A 84 2.73 12.04 -14.53
CA HIS A 84 2.58 11.93 -13.09
C HIS A 84 1.74 10.70 -12.70
N LEU A 85 0.55 10.56 -13.32
CA LEU A 85 -0.33 9.42 -13.10
C LEU A 85 0.35 8.10 -13.48
N LEU A 86 1.03 8.05 -14.63
CA LEU A 86 1.79 6.87 -15.08
C LEU A 86 2.82 6.44 -14.03
N ASN A 87 3.59 7.39 -13.49
CA ASN A 87 4.60 7.10 -12.48
C ASN A 87 3.97 6.58 -11.18
N GLU A 88 2.88 7.18 -10.72
CA GLU A 88 2.16 6.70 -9.54
C GLU A 88 1.57 5.30 -9.74
N LEU A 89 0.98 5.02 -10.90
CA LEU A 89 0.44 3.70 -11.23
C LEU A 89 1.54 2.64 -11.36
N LYS A 90 2.70 2.98 -11.94
CA LYS A 90 3.89 2.08 -11.99
C LYS A 90 4.35 1.70 -10.59
N VAL A 91 4.45 2.68 -9.71
CA VAL A 91 4.81 2.46 -8.31
C VAL A 91 3.79 1.56 -7.62
N LEU A 92 2.49 1.82 -7.84
CA LEU A 92 1.41 1.06 -7.25
C LEU A 92 1.38 -0.40 -7.70
N SER A 93 1.64 -0.65 -8.99
CA SER A 93 1.65 -2.00 -9.57
C SER A 93 2.88 -2.82 -9.18
N GLY A 94 3.87 -2.22 -8.50
CA GLY A 94 5.16 -2.84 -8.27
C GLY A 94 5.91 -3.15 -9.58
N ASN A 95 5.55 -2.46 -10.65
CA ASN A 95 6.00 -2.76 -12.01
C ASN A 95 7.37 -2.16 -12.30
N ASP A 96 8.34 -2.53 -11.46
CA ASP A 96 9.77 -2.39 -11.75
C ASP A 96 10.29 -3.59 -12.56
N PHE A 97 9.38 -4.52 -12.89
CA PHE A 97 9.70 -5.69 -13.72
C PHE A 97 10.29 -5.31 -15.08
N SER A 98 9.83 -4.19 -15.67
CA SER A 98 10.36 -3.69 -16.94
C SER A 98 11.81 -3.18 -16.81
N ASN A 99 12.24 -2.75 -15.62
CA ASN A 99 13.59 -2.24 -15.37
C ASN A 99 14.51 -3.28 -14.75
N THR A 100 13.98 -4.18 -13.92
CA THR A 100 14.78 -5.13 -13.13
C THR A 100 14.62 -6.58 -13.54
N GLY A 101 13.54 -6.95 -14.24
CA GLY A 101 13.21 -8.34 -14.60
C GLY A 101 12.92 -9.24 -13.38
N ALA A 102 12.76 -8.65 -12.19
CA ALA A 102 12.58 -9.38 -10.95
C ALA A 102 11.19 -9.12 -10.34
N ALA A 103 10.43 -10.18 -10.09
CA ALA A 103 9.31 -10.14 -9.14
C ALA A 103 9.86 -9.96 -7.72
N LEU A 104 9.08 -9.33 -6.83
CA LEU A 104 9.44 -9.22 -5.42
C LEU A 104 9.79 -10.61 -4.86
N PRO A 105 10.95 -10.77 -4.20
CA PRO A 105 11.34 -12.06 -3.65
C PRO A 105 10.29 -12.60 -2.67
N GLU A 106 9.87 -13.86 -2.83
CA GLU A 106 8.86 -14.51 -1.98
C GLU A 106 9.15 -14.43 -0.47
N HIS A 107 10.44 -14.41 -0.11
CA HIS A 107 10.85 -14.34 1.30
C HIS A 107 10.52 -13.01 2.00
N ILE A 108 10.20 -11.93 1.26
CA ILE A 108 9.76 -10.67 1.86
C ILE A 108 8.32 -10.79 2.39
N HIS A 109 7.49 -11.62 1.79
CA HIS A 109 6.13 -11.83 2.26
C HIS A 109 6.07 -12.49 3.65
N SER A 110 7.05 -13.30 4.00
CA SER A 110 7.11 -14.02 5.29
C SER A 110 7.49 -13.13 6.49
N VAL A 111 7.93 -11.88 6.23
CA VAL A 111 8.36 -10.95 7.28
C VAL A 111 7.22 -10.06 7.77
N PHE A 112 6.16 -9.94 6.97
CA PHE A 112 4.99 -9.16 7.34
C PHE A 112 4.05 -9.95 8.24
N ASP A 113 3.46 -9.24 9.20
CA ASP A 113 2.33 -9.75 9.97
C ASP A 113 1.12 -9.95 9.04
N ASP A 114 0.51 -11.14 9.07
CA ASP A 114 -0.56 -11.50 8.13
C ASP A 114 -1.94 -10.94 8.53
N ASP A 115 -2.15 -10.63 9.81
CA ASP A 115 -3.40 -10.05 10.33
C ASP A 115 -3.12 -9.03 11.43
N PRO A 116 -2.44 -7.91 11.11
CA PRO A 116 -1.99 -6.96 12.11
C PRO A 116 -3.17 -6.18 12.70
N HIS A 117 -3.27 -6.19 14.02
CA HIS A 117 -4.18 -5.33 14.75
C HIS A 117 -3.47 -4.01 15.10
N VAL A 118 -3.67 -2.99 14.26
CA VAL A 118 -2.95 -1.72 14.39
C VAL A 118 -3.65 -0.78 15.37
N ILE A 119 -3.00 -0.50 16.50
CA ILE A 119 -3.45 0.46 17.51
C ILE A 119 -2.49 1.65 17.50
N HIS A 120 -3.02 2.87 17.31
CA HIS A 120 -2.18 4.06 17.24
C HIS A 120 -1.84 4.62 18.63
N GLU A 121 -2.84 4.70 19.51
CA GLU A 121 -2.69 5.36 20.80
C GLU A 121 -1.59 4.70 21.67
N GLY A 122 -0.62 5.51 22.06
CA GLY A 122 0.50 5.08 22.91
C GLY A 122 1.58 4.23 22.22
N ASN A 123 1.40 3.87 20.95
CA ASN A 123 2.33 3.03 20.21
C ASN A 123 3.31 3.82 19.35
N VAL A 124 4.51 3.27 19.19
CA VAL A 124 5.62 3.84 18.43
C VAL A 124 5.70 3.23 17.04
N PHE A 125 5.64 4.09 16.04
CA PHE A 125 5.68 3.75 14.63
C PHE A 125 6.99 4.20 14.00
N VAL A 126 7.59 3.33 13.21
CA VAL A 126 8.71 3.69 12.32
C VAL A 126 8.26 3.52 10.87
N LEU A 127 8.46 4.56 10.08
CA LEU A 127 8.11 4.57 8.67
C LEU A 127 9.34 4.26 7.82
N THR A 128 9.24 3.32 6.89
CA THR A 128 10.31 2.97 5.96
C THR A 128 9.80 2.84 4.53
N GLY A 129 10.59 3.24 3.55
CA GLY A 129 10.17 3.30 2.13
C GLY A 129 9.44 4.58 1.76
N GLY A 130 8.93 4.63 0.55
CA GLY A 130 8.03 5.65 0.04
C GLY A 130 6.57 5.25 0.28
N PHE A 131 5.71 6.23 0.50
CA PHE A 131 4.31 6.03 0.85
C PHE A 131 3.40 6.60 -0.23
N LEU A 132 2.37 5.85 -0.60
CA LEU A 132 1.29 6.30 -1.48
C LEU A 132 0.29 7.20 -0.75
N TYR A 133 0.10 6.97 0.54
CA TYR A 133 -0.79 7.78 1.38
C TYR A 133 -0.39 9.26 1.37
N GLY A 134 0.91 9.54 1.32
CA GLY A 134 1.43 10.89 1.27
C GLY A 134 2.91 10.96 1.59
N THR A 135 3.45 12.18 1.65
CA THR A 135 4.83 12.37 2.07
C THR A 135 5.06 11.90 3.52
N ARG A 136 6.29 11.57 3.87
CA ARG A 136 6.64 11.11 5.22
C ARG A 136 6.11 12.03 6.34
N PRO A 137 6.21 13.37 6.23
CA PRO A 137 5.60 14.27 7.21
C PRO A 137 4.08 14.15 7.32
N VAL A 138 3.38 13.87 6.21
CA VAL A 138 1.92 13.63 6.20
C VAL A 138 1.58 12.35 6.95
N CYS A 139 2.33 11.27 6.69
CA CYS A 139 2.16 10.00 7.39
C CYS A 139 2.43 10.15 8.90
N GLN A 140 3.49 10.86 9.29
CA GLN A 140 3.80 11.14 10.70
C GLN A 140 2.66 11.88 11.39
N LYS A 141 2.14 12.96 10.77
CA LYS A 141 0.98 13.69 11.32
C LYS A 141 -0.27 12.82 11.45
N ALA A 142 -0.48 11.86 10.53
CA ALA A 142 -1.62 10.95 10.61
C ALA A 142 -1.52 10.01 11.84
N ILE A 143 -0.32 9.54 12.17
CA ILE A 143 -0.02 8.74 13.36
C ILE A 143 -0.24 9.58 14.63
N GLU A 144 0.40 10.77 14.69
CA GLU A 144 0.33 11.66 15.85
C GLU A 144 -1.10 12.11 16.17
N LYS A 145 -1.90 12.41 15.13
CA LYS A 145 -3.32 12.78 15.28
C LYS A 145 -4.16 11.70 15.97
N ARG A 146 -3.68 10.45 15.95
CA ARG A 146 -4.34 9.29 16.58
C ARG A 146 -3.68 8.83 17.89
N GLY A 147 -2.82 9.68 18.45
CA GLY A 147 -2.15 9.41 19.72
C GLY A 147 -0.93 8.49 19.61
N GLY A 148 -0.49 8.16 18.40
CA GLY A 148 0.74 7.41 18.17
C GLY A 148 1.97 8.32 18.13
N VAL A 149 3.15 7.71 18.21
CA VAL A 149 4.45 8.41 18.13
C VAL A 149 5.20 7.93 16.89
N ALA A 150 5.63 8.88 16.04
CA ALA A 150 6.42 8.55 14.85
C ALA A 150 7.92 8.76 15.12
N GLU A 151 8.72 7.69 15.00
CA GLU A 151 10.18 7.72 15.16
C GLU A 151 10.90 7.45 13.83
N SER A 152 12.13 7.96 13.72
CA SER A 152 12.95 7.80 12.51
C SER A 152 13.66 6.46 12.43
N ASN A 153 13.94 5.81 13.55
CA ASN A 153 14.75 4.59 13.63
C ASN A 153 14.05 3.51 14.45
N VAL A 154 14.28 2.26 14.07
CA VAL A 154 13.82 1.10 14.85
C VAL A 154 14.60 1.04 16.17
N THR A 155 13.87 1.05 17.27
CA THR A 155 14.38 1.00 18.65
C THR A 155 13.63 -0.05 19.45
N LYS A 156 14.03 -0.29 20.69
CA LYS A 156 13.34 -1.20 21.62
C LYS A 156 11.91 -0.76 21.98
N ARG A 157 11.54 0.48 21.65
CA ARG A 157 10.20 1.03 21.87
C ARG A 157 9.31 0.93 20.67
N THR A 158 9.84 0.49 19.52
CA THR A 158 9.08 0.39 18.27
C THR A 158 8.05 -0.74 18.36
N ASN A 159 6.79 -0.41 18.17
CA ASN A 159 5.69 -1.38 18.10
C ASN A 159 5.37 -1.77 16.65
N TYR A 160 5.44 -0.79 15.73
CA TYR A 160 5.12 -1.03 14.33
C TYR A 160 6.22 -0.49 13.41
N LEU A 161 6.71 -1.34 12.51
CA LEU A 161 7.46 -0.91 11.33
C LEU A 161 6.52 -0.91 10.14
N VAL A 162 6.13 0.28 9.69
CA VAL A 162 5.28 0.45 8.51
C VAL A 162 6.13 0.54 7.26
N VAL A 163 5.88 -0.36 6.32
CA VAL A 163 6.59 -0.46 5.05
C VAL A 163 5.73 0.16 3.95
N GLY A 164 6.22 1.26 3.38
CA GLY A 164 5.53 1.97 2.32
C GLY A 164 5.53 1.20 1.00
N SER A 165 4.47 1.38 0.23
CA SER A 165 4.19 0.62 -1.01
C SER A 165 5.02 1.07 -2.20
N THR A 166 5.69 2.24 -2.13
CA THR A 166 6.46 2.81 -3.25
C THR A 166 7.96 2.51 -3.18
N ALA A 167 8.33 1.43 -2.50
CA ALA A 167 9.72 1.02 -2.43
C ALA A 167 10.14 0.36 -3.75
N SER A 168 11.06 0.99 -4.49
CA SER A 168 11.75 0.35 -5.61
C SER A 168 12.50 -0.91 -5.14
N PRO A 169 12.55 -2.00 -5.94
CA PRO A 169 13.34 -3.20 -5.63
C PRO A 169 14.80 -2.90 -5.28
N ASP A 170 15.44 -1.94 -5.93
CA ASP A 170 16.80 -1.51 -5.62
C ASP A 170 16.93 -0.85 -4.24
N TRP A 171 15.89 -0.20 -3.77
CA TRP A 171 15.79 0.38 -2.43
C TRP A 171 15.58 -0.67 -1.35
N ILE A 172 14.88 -1.74 -1.69
CA ILE A 172 14.66 -2.88 -0.81
C ILE A 172 16.01 -3.52 -0.43
N VAL A 173 16.98 -3.53 -1.37
CA VAL A 173 18.28 -4.18 -1.15
C VAL A 173 19.24 -3.33 -0.31
N ALA A 174 19.26 -1.99 -0.42
CA ALA A 174 20.33 -1.19 0.17
C ALA A 174 20.03 -0.53 1.53
N ASN A 175 18.90 0.19 1.69
CA ASN A 175 18.61 0.95 2.92
C ASN A 175 17.31 0.53 3.62
N PHE A 176 16.42 -0.06 2.87
CA PHE A 176 15.14 -0.57 3.30
C PHE A 176 15.33 -1.89 4.07
N GLY A 177 16.21 -2.75 3.57
CA GLY A 177 16.57 -4.00 4.18
C GLY A 177 17.09 -3.86 5.61
N LEU A 178 17.86 -2.82 5.92
CA LEU A 178 18.45 -2.65 7.26
C LEU A 178 17.41 -2.40 8.35
N LYS A 179 16.35 -1.62 8.07
CA LYS A 179 15.28 -1.39 9.07
C LYS A 179 14.38 -2.61 9.21
N ILE A 180 14.03 -3.25 8.10
CA ILE A 180 13.24 -4.49 8.10
C ILE A 180 14.03 -5.60 8.77
N GLN A 181 15.31 -5.78 8.39
CA GLN A 181 16.18 -6.78 9.01
C GLN A 181 16.27 -6.56 10.53
N LYS A 182 16.54 -5.33 10.95
CA LYS A 182 16.61 -5.00 12.38
C LYS A 182 15.31 -5.27 13.11
N ALA A 183 14.16 -4.92 12.53
CA ALA A 183 12.86 -5.18 13.12
C ALA A 183 12.56 -6.69 13.18
N ALA A 184 12.88 -7.43 12.12
CA ALA A 184 12.73 -8.89 12.07
C ALA A 184 13.62 -9.60 13.09
N ASP A 185 14.89 -9.20 13.21
CA ASP A 185 15.82 -9.76 14.20
C ASP A 185 15.32 -9.49 15.62
N MET A 186 14.79 -8.30 15.89
CA MET A 186 14.22 -7.94 17.19
C MET A 186 12.93 -8.73 17.48
N ALA A 187 12.04 -8.89 16.50
CA ALA A 187 10.84 -9.72 16.65
C ALA A 187 11.20 -11.20 16.89
N ALA A 188 12.18 -11.72 16.15
CA ALA A 188 12.63 -13.11 16.27
C ALA A 188 13.33 -13.40 17.62
N SER A 189 13.89 -12.38 18.30
CA SER A 189 14.48 -12.56 19.63
C SER A 189 13.45 -12.88 20.70
N GLY A 190 12.16 -12.58 20.46
CA GLY A 190 11.08 -12.77 21.42
C GLY A 190 11.06 -11.77 22.58
N ASP A 191 12.03 -10.86 22.64
CA ASP A 191 12.14 -9.84 23.70
C ASP A 191 11.33 -8.58 23.40
N TYR A 192 10.87 -8.43 22.15
CA TYR A 192 10.20 -7.22 21.66
C TYR A 192 8.98 -7.57 20.81
N GLU A 193 7.86 -6.91 21.09
CA GLU A 193 6.63 -7.01 20.30
C GLU A 193 6.65 -5.98 19.17
N ILE A 194 7.37 -6.29 18.08
CA ILE A 194 7.42 -5.46 16.88
C ILE A 194 6.63 -6.16 15.77
N SER A 195 5.60 -5.49 15.25
CA SER A 195 4.86 -5.93 14.07
C SER A 195 5.38 -5.20 12.83
N ILE A 196 5.74 -5.94 11.80
CA ILE A 196 6.12 -5.40 10.50
C ILE A 196 4.88 -5.42 9.62
N ILE A 197 4.36 -4.25 9.28
CA ILE A 197 3.07 -4.10 8.60
C ILE A 197 3.22 -3.37 7.27
N ARG A 198 2.34 -3.69 6.35
CA ARG A 198 2.27 -2.99 5.06
C ARG A 198 1.59 -1.64 5.24
N GLU A 199 1.90 -0.70 4.36
CA GLU A 199 1.17 0.58 4.29
C GLU A 199 -0.34 0.38 4.19
N ALA A 200 -0.79 -0.65 3.46
CA ALA A 200 -2.20 -0.98 3.32
C ALA A 200 -2.88 -1.25 4.66
N ASP A 201 -2.24 -2.05 5.52
CA ASP A 201 -2.77 -2.43 6.83
C ASP A 201 -2.82 -1.22 7.76
N TRP A 202 -1.76 -0.39 7.71
CA TRP A 202 -1.71 0.86 8.46
C TRP A 202 -2.79 1.86 8.02
N VAL A 203 -2.99 2.04 6.69
CA VAL A 203 -4.01 2.96 6.14
C VAL A 203 -5.43 2.48 6.47
N MET A 204 -5.69 1.17 6.53
CA MET A 204 -6.99 0.65 6.93
C MET A 204 -7.32 0.96 8.41
N ALA A 205 -6.31 1.16 9.24
CA ALA A 205 -6.47 1.52 10.66
C ALA A 205 -6.55 3.04 10.89
N LEU A 206 -6.42 3.87 9.84
CA LEU A 206 -6.58 5.32 9.90
C LEU A 206 -8.03 5.73 9.83
#